data_e4364ac902b22deb4404178cf2e99057
#
_entry.id   e4364ac902b22deb4404178cf2e99057
#
_cell.length_a   1.000
_cell.length_b   1.000
_cell.length_c   1.000
_cell.angle_alpha   90.00
_cell.angle_beta   90.00
_cell.angle_gamma   90.00
#
_symmetry.space_group_name_H-M   'P 1'
#
loop_
_entity.id
_entity.type
_entity.pdbx_description
1 polymer ?
#
loop_
_entity_poly.entity_id
_entity_poly.type
_entity_poly.pdbx_seq_one_letter_code
_entity_poly.pdbx_strand_id
1 'polypeptide(L)'
;MLLHLLAVGDVVAQGGLDCLHRHLRRLKKEHDVHFTVVNGENAAGLGLLPQHAEELFDAGADVITLGNHTWGKRQIADYLEDNPYILRPANFAPNLPGRGFGLYEGPQGLRLGVLNLMGRFQLDANLDSPFRRADEILA
;
A
#
# COMPACT_ATOMS: atom_id res chain seq x y z
N MET A 1 -2.67 -25.94 -1.14
CA MET A 1 -2.87 -24.88 -2.16
C MET A 1 -1.67 -23.94 -2.12
N LEU A 2 -1.12 -23.58 -3.26
CA LEU A 2 -0.04 -22.59 -3.37
C LEU A 2 -0.66 -21.21 -3.64
N LEU A 3 -0.32 -20.21 -2.85
CA LEU A 3 -0.76 -18.83 -3.03
C LEU A 3 0.40 -18.00 -3.59
N HIS A 4 0.22 -17.38 -4.75
CA HIS A 4 1.18 -16.49 -5.35
C HIS A 4 0.84 -15.04 -5.01
N LEU A 5 1.72 -14.39 -4.29
CA LEU A 5 1.63 -12.96 -3.96
C LEU A 5 2.67 -12.19 -4.77
N LEU A 6 2.28 -11.05 -5.32
CA LEU A 6 3.17 -10.12 -5.98
C LEU A 6 3.31 -8.86 -5.13
N ALA A 7 4.53 -8.54 -4.73
CA ALA A 7 4.86 -7.27 -4.08
C ALA A 7 5.62 -6.39 -5.08
N VAL A 8 5.08 -5.22 -5.36
CA VAL A 8 5.72 -4.21 -6.22
C VAL A 8 6.25 -3.09 -5.33
N GLY A 9 7.55 -2.85 -5.40
CA GLY A 9 8.21 -1.76 -4.68
C GLY A 9 7.93 -0.40 -5.32
N ASP A 10 8.36 0.60 -4.68
CA ASP A 10 8.35 2.04 -4.95
C ASP A 10 8.00 2.47 -6.40
N VAL A 11 6.72 2.72 -6.65
CA VAL A 11 6.23 3.24 -7.94
C VAL A 11 6.45 4.74 -7.97
N VAL A 12 7.36 5.20 -8.85
CA VAL A 12 7.79 6.59 -8.89
C VAL A 12 7.25 7.30 -10.13
N ALA A 13 6.43 8.34 -9.88
CA ALA A 13 5.93 9.27 -10.88
C ALA A 13 5.28 8.57 -12.12
N GLN A 14 5.06 9.30 -13.19
CA GLN A 14 4.38 8.80 -14.39
C GLN A 14 5.10 7.60 -15.04
N GLY A 15 6.44 7.59 -15.00
CA GLY A 15 7.21 6.46 -15.56
C GLY A 15 6.93 5.13 -14.87
N GLY A 16 6.77 5.14 -13.53
CA GLY A 16 6.39 3.97 -12.76
C GLY A 16 4.96 3.53 -13.04
N LEU A 17 4.01 4.47 -13.09
CA LEU A 17 2.61 4.21 -13.44
C LEU A 17 2.49 3.59 -14.84
N ASP A 18 3.14 4.16 -15.83
CA ASP A 18 3.13 3.65 -17.22
C ASP A 18 3.72 2.24 -17.30
N CYS A 19 4.77 1.97 -16.54
CA CYS A 19 5.38 0.64 -16.47
C CYS A 19 4.38 -0.39 -15.93
N LEU A 20 3.68 -0.07 -14.83
CA LEU A 20 2.67 -0.96 -14.27
C LEU A 20 1.51 -1.18 -15.24
N HIS A 21 0.97 -0.15 -15.85
CA HIS A 21 -0.10 -0.28 -16.83
C HIS A 21 0.25 -1.24 -17.99
N ARG A 22 1.50 -1.18 -18.45
CA ARG A 22 1.96 -2.05 -19.55
C ARG A 22 2.20 -3.49 -19.14
N HIS A 23 2.61 -3.74 -17.89
CA HIS A 23 3.21 -5.02 -17.54
C HIS A 23 2.46 -5.79 -16.44
N LEU A 24 1.80 -5.12 -15.50
CA LEU A 24 1.30 -5.76 -14.28
C LEU A 24 0.28 -6.87 -14.57
N ARG A 25 -0.71 -6.61 -15.43
CA ARG A 25 -1.74 -7.61 -15.76
C ARG A 25 -1.16 -8.85 -16.45
N ARG A 26 -0.14 -8.66 -17.31
CA ARG A 26 0.56 -9.76 -17.95
C ARG A 26 1.34 -10.58 -16.94
N LEU A 27 2.10 -9.93 -16.06
CA LEU A 27 2.85 -10.60 -14.99
C LEU A 27 1.92 -11.39 -14.06
N LYS A 28 0.79 -10.80 -13.67
CA LYS A 28 -0.22 -11.50 -12.85
C LYS A 28 -0.68 -12.80 -13.51
N LYS A 29 -0.91 -12.76 -14.82
CA LYS A 29 -1.35 -13.93 -15.59
C LYS A 29 -0.22 -14.96 -15.77
N GLU A 30 0.99 -14.52 -16.12
CA GLU A 30 2.14 -15.39 -16.37
C GLU A 30 2.60 -16.15 -15.12
N HIS A 31 2.40 -15.57 -13.94
CA HIS A 31 2.83 -16.14 -12.66
C HIS A 31 1.66 -16.61 -11.76
N ASP A 32 0.45 -16.73 -12.30
CA ASP A 32 -0.74 -17.10 -11.53
C ASP A 32 -0.89 -16.31 -10.22
N VAL A 33 -0.68 -14.99 -10.28
CA VAL A 33 -0.71 -14.11 -9.11
C VAL A 33 -2.13 -13.95 -8.60
N HIS A 34 -2.32 -14.30 -7.34
CA HIS A 34 -3.62 -14.26 -6.67
C HIS A 34 -3.89 -12.92 -5.98
N PHE A 35 -2.82 -12.24 -5.53
CA PHE A 35 -2.94 -10.98 -4.81
C PHE A 35 -1.72 -10.09 -5.05
N THR A 36 -1.93 -8.79 -5.24
CA THR A 36 -0.88 -7.83 -5.57
C THR A 36 -0.89 -6.65 -4.60
N VAL A 37 0.23 -6.43 -3.93
CA VAL A 37 0.46 -5.25 -3.09
C VAL A 37 1.46 -4.33 -3.80
N VAL A 38 1.12 -3.06 -3.93
CA VAL A 38 1.95 -2.05 -4.62
C VAL A 38 2.30 -0.91 -3.66
N ASN A 39 3.58 -0.60 -3.52
CA ASN A 39 3.97 0.64 -2.85
C ASN A 39 3.80 1.81 -3.81
N GLY A 40 2.86 2.71 -3.50
CA GLY A 40 2.49 3.87 -4.29
C GLY A 40 2.87 5.21 -3.67
N GLU A 41 3.70 5.21 -2.61
CA GLU A 41 3.99 6.44 -1.86
C GLU A 41 4.64 7.57 -2.68
N ASN A 42 5.25 7.25 -3.82
CA ASN A 42 5.92 8.18 -4.72
C ASN A 42 5.25 8.30 -6.11
N ALA A 43 4.05 7.79 -6.27
CA ALA A 43 3.34 7.84 -7.57
C ALA A 43 3.08 9.27 -8.05
N ALA A 44 2.98 10.25 -7.14
CA ALA A 44 2.91 11.68 -7.46
C ALA A 44 4.27 12.40 -7.38
N GLY A 45 5.37 11.66 -7.49
CA GLY A 45 6.73 12.13 -7.23
C GLY A 45 7.09 12.05 -5.75
N LEU A 46 6.39 12.77 -4.90
CA LEU A 46 6.41 12.64 -3.44
C LEU A 46 4.96 12.60 -2.96
N GLY A 47 4.56 11.49 -2.40
CA GLY A 47 3.18 11.25 -1.97
C GLY A 47 2.34 10.59 -3.07
N LEU A 48 1.08 10.37 -2.73
CA LEU A 48 0.04 9.81 -3.57
C LEU A 48 -1.11 10.82 -3.73
N LEU A 49 -1.64 10.95 -4.94
CA LEU A 49 -2.89 11.65 -5.21
C LEU A 49 -4.01 10.63 -5.45
N PRO A 50 -5.29 10.94 -5.16
CA PRO A 50 -6.40 10.04 -5.43
C PRO A 50 -6.42 9.49 -6.85
N GLN A 51 -6.19 10.34 -7.86
CA GLN A 51 -6.14 9.92 -9.27
C GLN A 51 -5.06 8.88 -9.54
N HIS A 52 -3.87 9.00 -8.93
CA HIS A 52 -2.80 8.01 -9.11
C HIS A 52 -3.12 6.69 -8.36
N ALA A 53 -3.85 6.76 -7.25
CA ALA A 53 -4.36 5.56 -6.59
C ALA A 53 -5.33 4.79 -7.50
N GLU A 54 -6.26 5.49 -8.14
CA GLU A 54 -7.17 4.89 -9.13
C GLU A 54 -6.38 4.26 -10.29
N GLU A 55 -5.37 4.95 -10.82
CA GLU A 55 -4.49 4.40 -11.87
C GLU A 55 -3.80 3.10 -11.42
N LEU A 56 -3.31 3.04 -10.18
CA LEU A 56 -2.69 1.82 -9.63
C LEU A 56 -3.68 0.67 -9.51
N PHE A 57 -4.91 0.93 -9.03
CA PHE A 57 -5.97 -0.07 -8.99
C PHE A 57 -6.37 -0.54 -10.39
N ASP A 58 -6.53 0.39 -11.32
CA ASP A 58 -6.83 0.07 -12.74
C ASP A 58 -5.72 -0.75 -13.39
N ALA A 59 -4.46 -0.52 -13.02
CA ALA A 59 -3.34 -1.34 -13.49
C ALA A 59 -3.37 -2.78 -12.95
N GLY A 60 -4.04 -3.01 -11.82
CA GLY A 60 -4.23 -4.34 -11.23
C GLY A 60 -3.69 -4.51 -9.81
N ALA A 61 -3.40 -3.42 -9.08
CA ALA A 61 -3.11 -3.47 -7.66
C ALA A 61 -4.36 -3.88 -6.87
N ASP A 62 -4.19 -4.76 -5.88
CA ASP A 62 -5.27 -5.14 -4.97
C ASP A 62 -5.21 -4.30 -3.68
N VAL A 63 -4.00 -3.96 -3.21
CA VAL A 63 -3.76 -3.07 -2.08
C VAL A 63 -2.58 -2.15 -2.39
N ILE A 64 -2.69 -0.90 -1.98
CA ILE A 64 -1.61 0.09 -2.07
C ILE A 64 -1.06 0.33 -0.67
N THR A 65 0.27 0.31 -0.53
CA THR A 65 0.97 0.73 0.69
C THR A 65 1.67 2.06 0.51
N LEU A 66 1.80 2.80 1.59
CA LEU A 66 2.52 4.07 1.64
C LEU A 66 3.69 4.00 2.63
N GLY A 67 4.48 5.05 2.72
CA GLY A 67 5.65 5.14 3.59
C GLY A 67 5.81 6.53 4.20
N ASN A 68 7.05 7.02 4.28
CA ASN A 68 7.34 8.34 4.86
C ASN A 68 6.74 9.51 4.07
N HIS A 69 6.41 9.33 2.80
CA HIS A 69 5.75 10.34 1.98
C HIS A 69 4.22 10.28 2.01
N THR A 70 3.62 9.53 2.92
CA THR A 70 2.14 9.42 3.07
C THR A 70 1.45 10.79 3.03
N TRP A 71 2.02 11.78 3.71
CA TRP A 71 1.45 13.12 3.84
C TRP A 71 2.01 14.14 2.83
N GLY A 72 2.73 13.66 1.82
CA GLY A 72 3.33 14.52 0.78
C GLY A 72 2.32 15.29 -0.08
N LYS A 73 1.07 14.80 -0.15
CA LYS A 73 -0.06 15.46 -0.82
C LYS A 73 -1.25 15.56 0.14
N ARG A 74 -1.74 16.78 0.39
CA ARG A 74 -2.84 17.01 1.34
C ARG A 74 -4.14 16.31 0.93
N GLN A 75 -4.38 16.19 -0.36
CA GLN A 75 -5.60 15.60 -0.94
C GLN A 75 -5.78 14.12 -0.58
N ILE A 76 -4.70 13.44 -0.15
CA ILE A 76 -4.79 12.01 0.16
C ILE A 76 -5.51 11.75 1.48
N ALA A 77 -5.54 12.70 2.42
CA ALA A 77 -6.04 12.46 3.78
C ALA A 77 -7.50 11.98 3.79
N ASP A 78 -8.40 12.71 3.13
CA ASP A 78 -9.82 12.34 3.05
C ASP A 78 -10.01 11.03 2.27
N TYR A 79 -9.22 10.84 1.22
CA TYR A 79 -9.28 9.64 0.41
C TYR A 79 -8.81 8.38 1.15
N LEU A 80 -7.83 8.51 2.04
CA LEU A 80 -7.37 7.42 2.91
C LEU A 80 -8.43 6.98 3.92
N GLU A 81 -9.20 7.93 4.43
CA GLU A 81 -10.27 7.61 5.40
C GLU A 81 -11.35 6.74 4.77
N ASP A 82 -11.71 7.03 3.54
CA ASP A 82 -12.79 6.34 2.82
C ASP A 82 -12.32 5.07 2.08
N ASN A 83 -11.01 4.90 1.87
CA ASN A 83 -10.50 3.80 1.07
C ASN A 83 -9.74 2.75 1.90
N PRO A 84 -10.34 1.57 2.18
CA PRO A 84 -9.70 0.53 3.00
C PRO A 84 -8.57 -0.23 2.28
N TYR A 85 -8.39 -0.01 0.98
CA TYR A 85 -7.38 -0.69 0.17
C TYR A 85 -6.07 0.10 0.05
N ILE A 86 -5.96 1.23 0.74
CA ILE A 86 -4.72 2.00 0.84
C ILE A 86 -4.28 2.04 2.30
N LEU A 87 -3.06 1.57 2.55
CA LEU A 87 -2.52 1.42 3.89
C LEU A 87 -1.34 2.38 4.11
N ARG A 88 -1.54 3.34 5.00
CA ARG A 88 -0.42 4.11 5.55
C ARG A 88 0.39 3.27 6.55
N PRO A 89 1.61 3.64 6.94
CA PRO A 89 2.27 2.99 8.07
C PRO A 89 1.43 2.98 9.34
N ALA A 90 1.23 1.79 9.91
CA ALA A 90 0.39 1.60 11.10
C ALA A 90 0.97 2.24 12.36
N ASN A 91 2.28 2.49 12.35
CA ASN A 91 2.99 3.11 13.47
C ASN A 91 3.08 4.64 13.41
N PHE A 92 2.32 5.30 12.53
CA PHE A 92 1.91 6.69 12.72
C PHE A 92 0.93 6.82 13.88
N ALA A 93 0.72 8.03 14.37
CA ALA A 93 -0.27 8.29 15.42
C ALA A 93 -1.66 7.72 15.05
N PRO A 94 -2.36 7.07 15.99
CA PRO A 94 -3.58 6.31 15.69
C PRO A 94 -4.76 7.16 15.22
N ASN A 95 -4.77 8.46 15.55
CA ASN A 95 -5.81 9.41 15.20
C ASN A 95 -5.62 10.09 13.83
N LEU A 96 -4.60 9.69 13.07
CA LEU A 96 -4.42 10.18 11.70
C LEU A 96 -5.35 9.46 10.71
N PRO A 97 -5.76 10.12 9.62
CA PRO A 97 -6.65 9.53 8.61
C PRO A 97 -6.14 8.19 8.07
N GLY A 98 -7.09 7.31 7.73
CA GLY A 98 -6.81 6.01 7.14
C GLY A 98 -6.29 4.99 8.15
N ARG A 99 -5.85 3.86 7.64
CA ARG A 99 -5.44 2.69 8.42
C ARG A 99 -4.10 2.13 7.95
N GLY A 100 -3.46 1.33 8.82
CA GLY A 100 -2.18 0.70 8.48
C GLY A 100 -2.24 -0.83 8.40
N PHE A 101 -3.44 -1.40 8.57
CA PHE A 101 -3.71 -2.83 8.49
C PHE A 101 -5.05 -3.07 7.82
N GLY A 102 -5.15 -4.13 7.03
CA GLY A 102 -6.40 -4.59 6.43
C GLY A 102 -6.44 -6.10 6.27
N LEU A 103 -7.65 -6.67 6.34
CA LEU A 103 -7.94 -8.06 6.00
C LEU A 103 -8.72 -8.08 4.69
N TYR A 104 -8.21 -8.82 3.72
CA TYR A 104 -8.77 -8.89 2.37
C TYR A 104 -9.13 -10.31 2.01
N GLU A 105 -10.20 -10.46 1.27
CA GLU A 105 -10.60 -11.76 0.74
C GLU A 105 -9.77 -12.09 -0.51
N GLY A 106 -9.15 -13.25 -0.48
CA GLY A 106 -8.46 -13.84 -1.61
C GLY A 106 -9.28 -14.95 -2.27
N PRO A 107 -8.74 -15.58 -3.30
CA PRO A 107 -9.44 -16.67 -3.98
C PRO A 107 -9.73 -17.85 -3.02
N GLN A 108 -10.82 -18.55 -3.27
CA GLN A 108 -11.25 -19.75 -2.54
C GLN A 108 -11.50 -19.54 -1.03
N GLY A 109 -11.92 -18.35 -0.63
CA GLY A 109 -12.22 -18.01 0.77
C GLY A 109 -10.99 -17.79 1.65
N LEU A 110 -9.82 -17.67 1.08
CA LEU A 110 -8.62 -17.25 1.80
C LEU A 110 -8.78 -15.81 2.26
N ARG A 111 -8.30 -15.52 3.48
CA ARG A 111 -8.15 -14.18 3.98
C ARG A 111 -6.68 -13.82 4.06
N LEU A 112 -6.32 -12.67 3.52
CA LEU A 112 -4.97 -12.13 3.53
C LEU A 112 -4.91 -10.89 4.40
N GLY A 113 -4.06 -10.92 5.44
CA GLY A 113 -3.72 -9.74 6.23
C GLY A 113 -2.57 -8.99 5.60
N VAL A 114 -2.73 -7.68 5.41
CA VAL A 114 -1.64 -6.78 4.99
C VAL A 114 -1.40 -5.77 6.10
N LEU A 115 -0.23 -5.78 6.68
CA LEU A 115 0.23 -4.84 7.71
C LEU A 115 1.37 -3.99 7.14
N ASN A 116 1.17 -2.68 7.09
CA ASN A 116 2.19 -1.73 6.66
C ASN A 116 2.88 -1.09 7.88
N LEU A 117 4.19 -1.20 7.94
CA LEU A 117 5.00 -0.63 9.02
C LEU A 117 6.20 0.12 8.45
N MET A 118 6.64 1.14 9.15
CA MET A 118 7.80 1.95 8.79
C MET A 118 8.86 1.92 9.88
N GLY A 119 10.14 1.76 9.48
CA GLY A 119 11.28 1.93 10.37
C GLY A 119 11.40 3.36 10.91
N ARG A 120 12.19 3.55 11.96
CA ARG A 120 12.38 4.86 12.61
C ARG A 120 13.76 5.47 12.38
N PHE A 121 14.68 4.70 11.79
CA PHE A 121 16.06 5.15 11.60
C PHE A 121 16.15 6.18 10.46
N GLN A 122 16.82 7.30 10.73
CA GLN A 122 17.01 8.42 9.79
C GLN A 122 15.72 8.99 9.17
N LEU A 123 14.63 8.99 9.92
CA LEU A 123 13.36 9.59 9.51
C LEU A 123 12.96 10.67 10.51
N ASP A 124 12.56 11.84 10.01
CA ASP A 124 12.06 12.97 10.80
C ASP A 124 10.61 12.77 11.29
N ALA A 125 9.99 11.65 10.95
CA ALA A 125 8.62 11.35 11.33
C ALA A 125 8.53 10.89 12.79
N ASN A 126 7.55 11.44 13.51
CA ASN A 126 7.25 11.02 14.89
C ASN A 126 6.45 9.71 14.85
N LEU A 127 7.14 8.60 15.00
CA LEU A 127 6.61 7.24 14.84
C LEU A 127 6.68 6.43 16.13
N ASP A 128 5.65 5.62 16.36
CA ASP A 128 5.72 4.55 17.34
C ASP A 128 6.67 3.42 16.91
N SER A 129 7.07 2.56 17.88
CA SER A 129 7.87 1.37 17.59
C SER A 129 7.11 0.44 16.62
N PRO A 130 7.67 0.10 15.44
CA PRO A 130 7.02 -0.82 14.53
C PRO A 130 6.83 -2.22 15.14
N PHE A 131 7.75 -2.66 16.00
CA PHE A 131 7.66 -3.95 16.69
C PHE A 131 6.48 -3.99 17.65
N ARG A 132 6.37 -2.97 18.54
CA ARG A 132 5.22 -2.87 19.45
C ARG A 132 3.90 -2.77 18.69
N ARG A 133 3.88 -1.98 17.63
CA ARG A 133 2.66 -1.80 16.83
C ARG A 133 2.25 -3.08 16.11
N ALA A 134 3.22 -3.87 15.64
CA ALA A 134 2.96 -5.20 15.08
C ALA A 134 2.33 -6.14 16.12
N ASP A 135 2.92 -6.22 17.31
CA ASP A 135 2.41 -7.06 18.40
C ASP A 135 0.98 -6.69 18.79
N GLU A 136 0.68 -5.40 18.91
CA GLU A 136 -0.68 -4.89 19.20
C GLU A 136 -1.73 -5.27 18.14
N ILE A 137 -1.34 -5.27 16.87
CA ILE A 137 -2.28 -5.56 15.76
C ILE A 137 -2.47 -7.06 15.56
N LEU A 138 -1.42 -7.86 15.81
CA LEU A 138 -1.43 -9.30 15.57
C LEU A 138 -1.91 -10.13 16.78
N ALA A 139 -2.04 -9.49 17.95
CA ALA A 139 -2.58 -10.14 19.15
C ALA A 139 -4.09 -10.34 19.04
#